data_5ab2f673ebef1c6b4bc184024c563bf4
#
_entry.id   5ab2f673ebef1c6b4bc184024c563bf4
#
_cell.length_a   1.000
_cell.length_b   1.000
_cell.length_c   1.000
_cell.angle_alpha   90.00
_cell.angle_beta   90.00
_cell.angle_gamma   90.00
#
_symmetry.space_group_name_H-M   'P 1'
#
loop_
_entity.id
_entity.type
_entity.pdbx_description
1 polymer ?
#
loop_
_entity_poly.entity_id
_entity_poly.type
_entity_poly.pdbx_seq_one_letter_code
_entity_poly.pdbx_strand_id
1 'polypeptide(L)'
;MNTIDVPPIFDLVEVENLNETNVICNNGECITVDSLSCPNVLNKSALLYTLSFLYIFIFMIGLVANFVVVWMNFQAKITGYETHLYIFNLAVADLCVIITLPIWVVSFVQHSQWNMGEISCKIAHLVFSINLYGSIFFLTCMSVDRYLSVSFFKPASSVKKKRLRCCICILVWLFAFFAALPDTYYLKTVSSNNETYCRPVYPEETAKEWLAGTELTSVILGFVIPFPVIAIFYCLLTAAVSASNDQERRSNVKIIFSYVLVFLVCWLPYHIVVLLDFFLAFHFIPFSCQMENVLYAALHITQCFSLVHCCINPILYSFINRNYKYELMKAFIFKYSAKTGLTKLIDTSKVSEMEYSALEQNAK
;
A
#
# COMPACT_ATOMS: atom_id res chain seq x y z
N MET A 1 -14.85 -0.33 -28.75
CA MET A 1 -13.54 0.01 -28.20
C MET A 1 -13.16 1.32 -28.89
N ASN A 2 -13.50 2.44 -28.31
CA ASN A 2 -13.22 3.75 -28.90
C ASN A 2 -11.90 4.22 -28.34
N THR A 3 -10.81 3.98 -29.06
CA THR A 3 -9.57 4.72 -28.86
C THR A 3 -9.85 6.16 -29.29
N ILE A 4 -9.65 7.11 -28.42
CA ILE A 4 -9.68 8.51 -28.76
C ILE A 4 -8.38 8.76 -29.50
N ASP A 5 -8.45 8.85 -30.85
CA ASP A 5 -7.33 9.31 -31.66
C ASP A 5 -7.14 10.81 -31.35
N VAL A 6 -6.12 11.09 -30.54
CA VAL A 6 -5.68 12.46 -30.31
C VAL A 6 -5.01 12.93 -31.61
N PRO A 7 -5.55 13.94 -32.31
CA PRO A 7 -4.96 14.40 -33.55
C PRO A 7 -3.55 14.96 -33.30
N PRO A 8 -2.66 14.93 -34.32
CA PRO A 8 -1.27 15.37 -34.20
C PRO A 8 -1.09 16.86 -33.82
N ILE A 9 -2.16 17.58 -33.59
CA ILE A 9 -2.19 18.97 -33.09
C ILE A 9 -1.57 19.09 -31.68
N PHE A 10 -1.54 18.01 -30.89
CA PHE A 10 -0.87 18.00 -29.58
C PHE A 10 0.67 18.05 -29.71
N ASP A 11 1.24 17.76 -30.89
CA ASP A 11 2.68 17.84 -31.13
C ASP A 11 3.17 19.25 -31.48
N LEU A 12 2.27 20.21 -31.74
CA LEU A 12 2.58 21.54 -32.24
C LEU A 12 2.00 22.70 -31.44
N VAL A 13 1.54 22.48 -30.21
CA VAL A 13 1.30 23.59 -29.31
C VAL A 13 2.67 24.08 -28.87
N GLU A 14 3.19 25.06 -29.62
CA GLU A 14 4.32 25.87 -29.20
C GLU A 14 4.08 26.32 -27.75
N VAL A 15 5.13 26.17 -26.93
CA VAL A 15 5.17 26.43 -25.49
C VAL A 15 4.75 27.88 -25.12
N GLU A 16 4.43 28.73 -26.10
CA GLU A 16 4.02 30.12 -25.90
C GLU A 16 2.64 30.34 -25.29
N ASN A 17 1.75 29.32 -25.25
CA ASN A 17 0.39 29.46 -24.70
C ASN A 17 0.09 28.58 -23.47
N LEU A 18 1.11 28.10 -22.77
CA LEU A 18 0.98 27.45 -21.46
C LEU A 18 0.67 28.50 -20.36
N ASN A 19 -0.32 29.33 -20.59
CA ASN A 19 -0.83 30.25 -19.58
C ASN A 19 -1.90 29.55 -18.76
N GLU A 20 -1.55 29.22 -17.55
CA GLU A 20 -2.39 28.98 -16.37
C GLU A 20 -2.62 27.53 -15.89
N THR A 21 -2.35 26.45 -16.64
CA THR A 21 -2.40 25.09 -16.08
C THR A 21 -1.62 24.10 -16.94
N ASN A 22 -0.94 23.11 -16.32
CA ASN A 22 -0.35 21.97 -17.03
C ASN A 22 -1.41 20.99 -17.58
N VAL A 23 -2.49 21.54 -18.15
CA VAL A 23 -3.62 20.77 -18.68
C VAL A 23 -3.87 21.24 -20.11
N ILE A 24 -3.83 20.31 -21.06
CA ILE A 24 -4.22 20.55 -22.45
C ILE A 24 -5.62 20.01 -22.68
N CYS A 25 -6.51 20.89 -23.21
CA CYS A 25 -7.89 20.54 -23.50
C CYS A 25 -8.13 20.49 -25.01
N ASN A 26 -8.87 19.48 -25.47
CA ASN A 26 -9.34 19.36 -26.84
C ASN A 26 -10.72 18.70 -26.88
N ASN A 27 -11.65 19.28 -27.66
CA ASN A 27 -13.02 18.78 -27.83
C ASN A 27 -13.80 18.51 -26.52
N GLY A 28 -13.60 19.30 -25.49
CA GLY A 28 -14.30 19.18 -24.20
C GLY A 28 -13.68 18.16 -23.23
N GLU A 29 -12.55 17.57 -23.57
CA GLU A 29 -11.78 16.66 -22.72
C GLU A 29 -10.37 17.21 -22.48
N CYS A 30 -9.87 17.11 -21.25
CA CYS A 30 -8.57 17.63 -20.83
C CYS A 30 -7.68 16.52 -20.28
N ILE A 31 -6.40 16.58 -20.62
CA ILE A 31 -5.34 15.72 -20.08
C ILE A 31 -4.27 16.56 -19.39
N THR A 32 -3.66 16.03 -18.35
CA THR A 32 -2.47 16.63 -17.73
C THR A 32 -1.27 16.48 -18.66
N VAL A 33 -0.56 17.58 -18.89
CA VAL A 33 0.67 17.60 -19.69
C VAL A 33 1.83 17.18 -18.81
N ASP A 34 2.06 15.88 -18.69
CA ASP A 34 3.31 15.40 -18.13
C ASP A 34 4.42 15.53 -19.16
N SER A 35 5.64 15.76 -18.72
CA SER A 35 6.97 15.65 -19.33
C SER A 35 7.13 15.35 -20.84
N LEU A 36 6.05 15.28 -21.64
CA LEU A 36 6.08 15.02 -23.08
C LEU A 36 6.70 16.18 -23.87
N SER A 37 6.57 17.42 -23.32
CA SER A 37 7.08 18.65 -23.95
C SER A 37 8.47 19.05 -23.49
N CYS A 38 9.00 18.42 -22.43
CA CYS A 38 10.30 18.79 -21.87
C CYS A 38 11.43 17.92 -22.42
N PRO A 39 12.60 18.52 -22.76
CA PRO A 39 13.76 17.75 -23.18
C PRO A 39 14.18 16.78 -22.07
N ASN A 40 14.46 15.53 -22.46
CA ASN A 40 14.86 14.48 -21.53
C ASN A 40 16.25 14.77 -20.94
N VAL A 41 16.30 15.26 -19.70
CA VAL A 41 17.53 15.43 -18.93
C VAL A 41 17.93 14.11 -18.23
N LEU A 42 16.94 13.29 -17.90
CA LEU A 42 17.14 12.01 -17.23
C LEU A 42 17.09 10.85 -18.24
N ASN A 43 17.90 9.84 -18.00
CA ASN A 43 17.80 8.59 -18.75
C ASN A 43 16.55 7.81 -18.29
N LYS A 44 15.38 8.18 -18.86
CA LYS A 44 14.08 7.56 -18.53
C LYS A 44 14.11 6.05 -18.70
N SER A 45 14.78 5.55 -19.75
CA SER A 45 14.87 4.10 -20.00
C SER A 45 15.60 3.37 -18.89
N ALA A 46 16.73 3.89 -18.40
CA ALA A 46 17.47 3.30 -17.29
C ALA A 46 16.62 3.29 -15.99
N LEU A 47 15.89 4.38 -15.72
CA LEU A 47 14.97 4.47 -14.59
C LEU A 47 13.89 3.39 -14.69
N LEU A 48 13.19 3.29 -15.82
CA LEU A 48 12.07 2.34 -16.01
C LEU A 48 12.54 0.88 -15.94
N TYR A 49 13.70 0.53 -16.50
CA TYR A 49 14.26 -0.82 -16.36
C TYR A 49 14.66 -1.13 -14.91
N THR A 50 15.22 -0.16 -14.19
CA THR A 50 15.53 -0.33 -12.75
C THR A 50 14.27 -0.56 -11.94
N LEU A 51 13.22 0.23 -12.19
CA LEU A 51 11.93 0.05 -11.54
C LEU A 51 11.30 -1.30 -11.88
N SER A 52 11.37 -1.74 -13.15
CA SER A 52 10.88 -3.06 -13.56
C SER A 52 11.53 -4.17 -12.76
N PHE A 53 12.86 -4.10 -12.56
CA PHE A 53 13.58 -5.07 -11.73
C PHE A 53 13.11 -5.05 -10.26
N LEU A 54 12.94 -3.86 -9.69
CA LEU A 54 12.46 -3.71 -8.30
C LEU A 54 11.02 -4.23 -8.14
N TYR A 55 10.12 -3.95 -9.10
CA TYR A 55 8.73 -4.45 -9.08
C TYR A 55 8.69 -5.98 -9.17
N ILE A 56 9.55 -6.62 -9.99
CA ILE A 56 9.66 -8.09 -10.04
C ILE A 56 10.13 -8.63 -8.68
N PHE A 57 11.11 -7.97 -8.06
CA PHE A 57 11.62 -8.38 -6.75
C PHE A 57 10.54 -8.28 -5.66
N ILE A 58 9.81 -7.15 -5.62
CA ILE A 58 8.66 -6.96 -4.70
C ILE A 58 7.58 -8.00 -4.98
N PHE A 59 7.26 -8.27 -6.26
CA PHE A 59 6.30 -9.29 -6.66
C PHE A 59 6.68 -10.67 -6.10
N MET A 60 7.89 -11.12 -6.35
CA MET A 60 8.34 -12.46 -5.93
C MET A 60 8.32 -12.65 -4.42
N ILE A 61 8.88 -11.69 -3.67
CA ILE A 61 8.95 -11.77 -2.20
C ILE A 61 7.58 -11.55 -1.59
N GLY A 62 6.88 -10.49 -2.01
CA GLY A 62 5.60 -10.10 -1.45
C GLY A 62 4.52 -11.16 -1.69
N LEU A 63 4.47 -11.76 -2.90
CA LEU A 63 3.51 -12.82 -3.23
C LEU A 63 3.65 -14.01 -2.29
N VAL A 64 4.87 -14.54 -2.14
CA VAL A 64 5.12 -15.70 -1.28
C VAL A 64 4.83 -15.36 0.18
N ALA A 65 5.34 -14.23 0.66
CA ALA A 65 5.24 -13.84 2.06
C ALA A 65 3.79 -13.58 2.50
N ASN A 66 3.02 -12.80 1.73
CA ASN A 66 1.61 -12.52 2.05
C ASN A 66 0.71 -13.74 1.84
N PHE A 67 0.97 -14.56 0.80
CA PHE A 67 0.25 -15.82 0.62
C PHE A 67 0.39 -16.73 1.84
N VAL A 68 1.61 -16.84 2.40
CA VAL A 68 1.85 -17.62 3.62
C VAL A 68 1.06 -17.05 4.81
N VAL A 69 1.02 -15.72 4.99
CA VAL A 69 0.22 -15.09 6.06
C VAL A 69 -1.27 -15.42 5.91
N VAL A 70 -1.82 -15.26 4.71
CA VAL A 70 -3.23 -15.55 4.41
C VAL A 70 -3.53 -17.05 4.63
N TRP A 71 -2.71 -17.94 4.07
CA TRP A 71 -2.88 -19.39 4.19
C TRP A 71 -2.85 -19.87 5.64
N MET A 72 -1.93 -19.35 6.45
CA MET A 72 -1.86 -19.70 7.87
C MET A 72 -3.04 -19.20 8.67
N ASN A 73 -3.57 -18.01 8.36
CA ASN A 73 -4.79 -17.53 9.01
C ASN A 73 -6.03 -18.38 8.67
N PHE A 74 -6.06 -19.00 7.48
CA PHE A 74 -7.12 -19.95 7.13
C PHE A 74 -6.98 -21.30 7.85
N GLN A 75 -5.74 -21.79 8.02
CA GLN A 75 -5.51 -23.08 8.69
C GLN A 75 -5.56 -23.00 10.22
N ALA A 76 -5.12 -21.87 10.76
CA ALA A 76 -5.14 -21.68 12.19
C ALA A 76 -6.58 -21.48 12.66
N LYS A 77 -7.12 -22.46 13.39
CA LYS A 77 -8.17 -22.25 14.39
C LYS A 77 -7.59 -21.36 15.50
N ILE A 78 -6.97 -20.24 15.14
CA ILE A 78 -6.31 -19.32 16.05
C ILE A 78 -7.40 -18.60 16.84
N THR A 79 -7.83 -19.26 17.88
CA THR A 79 -8.64 -18.72 18.93
C THR A 79 -7.72 -17.92 19.85
N GLY A 80 -7.80 -16.60 19.82
CA GLY A 80 -7.27 -15.80 20.91
C GLY A 80 -6.66 -14.45 20.60
N TYR A 81 -6.08 -14.21 19.43
CA TYR A 81 -5.47 -12.91 19.15
C TYR A 81 -6.37 -11.99 18.33
N GLU A 82 -6.83 -10.95 18.97
CA GLU A 82 -7.83 -10.01 18.43
C GLU A 82 -7.34 -9.20 17.23
N THR A 83 -6.02 -8.98 17.06
CA THR A 83 -5.38 -8.26 15.94
C THR A 83 -5.25 -9.06 14.65
N HIS A 84 -5.37 -10.38 14.69
CA HIS A 84 -5.16 -11.20 13.50
C HIS A 84 -6.08 -10.86 12.34
N LEU A 85 -7.29 -10.38 12.64
CA LEU A 85 -8.25 -10.03 11.60
C LEU A 85 -7.78 -8.84 10.76
N TYR A 86 -7.23 -7.80 11.39
CA TYR A 86 -6.71 -6.62 10.68
C TYR A 86 -5.46 -6.97 9.87
N ILE A 87 -4.55 -7.77 10.45
CA ILE A 87 -3.33 -8.23 9.76
C ILE A 87 -3.67 -9.14 8.58
N PHE A 88 -4.68 -10.00 8.73
CA PHE A 88 -5.19 -10.82 7.62
C PHE A 88 -5.69 -9.95 6.47
N ASN A 89 -6.52 -8.93 6.75
CA ASN A 89 -7.06 -8.04 5.73
C ASN A 89 -5.94 -7.18 5.10
N LEU A 90 -4.94 -6.77 5.88
CA LEU A 90 -3.75 -6.09 5.37
C LEU A 90 -2.98 -6.98 4.38
N ALA A 91 -2.74 -8.25 4.72
CA ALA A 91 -2.08 -9.19 3.82
C ALA A 91 -2.91 -9.47 2.54
N VAL A 92 -4.24 -9.47 2.63
CA VAL A 92 -5.12 -9.57 1.46
C VAL A 92 -5.00 -8.33 0.58
N ALA A 93 -5.00 -7.11 1.15
CA ALA A 93 -4.80 -5.87 0.40
C ALA A 93 -3.43 -5.84 -0.29
N ASP A 94 -2.38 -6.28 0.42
CA ASP A 94 -1.03 -6.40 -0.14
C ASP A 94 -0.99 -7.42 -1.29
N LEU A 95 -1.63 -8.58 -1.17
CA LEU A 95 -1.74 -9.55 -2.27
C LEU A 95 -2.45 -8.99 -3.49
N CYS A 96 -3.54 -8.24 -3.30
CA CYS A 96 -4.27 -7.64 -4.41
C CYS A 96 -3.37 -6.71 -5.25
N VAL A 97 -2.60 -5.82 -4.61
CA VAL A 97 -1.70 -4.92 -5.35
C VAL A 97 -0.53 -5.67 -5.95
N ILE A 98 0.08 -6.63 -5.24
CA ILE A 98 1.20 -7.44 -5.73
C ILE A 98 0.84 -8.18 -7.01
N ILE A 99 -0.37 -8.75 -7.11
CA ILE A 99 -0.82 -9.45 -8.31
C ILE A 99 -0.90 -8.52 -9.54
N THR A 100 -1.06 -7.21 -9.34
CA THR A 100 -1.07 -6.24 -10.45
C THR A 100 0.34 -5.80 -10.89
N LEU A 101 1.40 -6.04 -10.10
CA LEU A 101 2.75 -5.55 -10.43
C LEU A 101 3.30 -6.02 -11.78
N PRO A 102 3.03 -7.26 -12.26
CA PRO A 102 3.43 -7.65 -13.62
C PRO A 102 2.88 -6.74 -14.72
N ILE A 103 1.69 -6.17 -14.53
CA ILE A 103 1.08 -5.21 -15.47
C ILE A 103 1.94 -3.94 -15.55
N TRP A 104 2.36 -3.42 -14.41
CA TRP A 104 3.25 -2.25 -14.32
C TRP A 104 4.62 -2.53 -14.95
N VAL A 105 5.18 -3.73 -14.72
CA VAL A 105 6.46 -4.15 -15.32
C VAL A 105 6.37 -4.13 -16.86
N VAL A 106 5.28 -4.66 -17.42
CA VAL A 106 5.06 -4.64 -18.87
C VAL A 106 5.03 -3.21 -19.41
N SER A 107 4.31 -2.29 -18.73
CA SER A 107 4.27 -0.88 -19.12
C SER A 107 5.67 -0.23 -19.05
N PHE A 108 6.43 -0.45 -17.96
CA PHE A 108 7.76 0.14 -17.83
C PHE A 108 8.77 -0.36 -18.85
N VAL A 109 8.74 -1.66 -19.20
CA VAL A 109 9.58 -2.24 -20.26
C VAL A 109 9.23 -1.65 -21.63
N GLN A 110 7.97 -1.26 -21.83
CA GLN A 110 7.47 -0.58 -23.02
C GLN A 110 7.56 0.95 -22.93
N HIS A 111 8.49 1.51 -22.13
CA HIS A 111 8.68 2.95 -21.96
C HIS A 111 7.44 3.72 -21.47
N SER A 112 6.72 3.16 -20.50
CA SER A 112 5.47 3.65 -19.93
C SER A 112 4.27 3.59 -20.87
N GLN A 113 4.38 2.90 -22.01
CA GLN A 113 3.24 2.63 -22.88
C GLN A 113 2.27 1.64 -22.22
N TRP A 114 0.99 1.81 -22.53
CA TRP A 114 -0.08 0.98 -21.98
C TRP A 114 -0.89 0.28 -23.08
N ASN A 115 -0.34 -0.80 -23.60
CA ASN A 115 -0.93 -1.57 -24.70
C ASN A 115 -1.90 -2.69 -24.24
N MET A 116 -2.23 -2.71 -22.94
CA MET A 116 -3.05 -3.77 -22.33
C MET A 116 -4.54 -3.41 -22.22
N GLY A 117 -4.92 -2.24 -22.77
CA GLY A 117 -6.30 -1.76 -22.82
C GLY A 117 -6.75 -1.00 -21.55
N GLU A 118 -7.88 -0.29 -21.67
CA GLU A 118 -8.40 0.62 -20.64
C GLU A 118 -8.81 -0.09 -19.35
N ILE A 119 -9.37 -1.30 -19.46
CA ILE A 119 -9.83 -2.05 -18.27
C ILE A 119 -8.64 -2.38 -17.35
N SER A 120 -7.52 -2.82 -17.92
CA SER A 120 -6.32 -3.13 -17.13
C SER A 120 -5.70 -1.87 -16.51
N CYS A 121 -5.75 -0.73 -17.22
CA CYS A 121 -5.36 0.58 -16.73
C CYS A 121 -6.17 0.95 -15.47
N LYS A 122 -7.50 0.91 -15.56
CA LYS A 122 -8.39 1.20 -14.43
C LYS A 122 -8.20 0.24 -13.26
N ILE A 123 -8.10 -1.06 -13.52
CA ILE A 123 -7.92 -2.07 -12.46
C ILE A 123 -6.58 -1.89 -11.73
N ALA A 124 -5.48 -1.67 -12.46
CA ALA A 124 -4.17 -1.51 -11.85
C ALA A 124 -4.11 -0.30 -10.91
N HIS A 125 -4.65 0.84 -11.33
CA HIS A 125 -4.73 2.04 -10.51
C HIS A 125 -5.73 1.90 -9.36
N LEU A 126 -6.92 1.35 -9.61
CA LEU A 126 -7.93 1.11 -8.58
C LEU A 126 -7.37 0.26 -7.43
N VAL A 127 -6.71 -0.83 -7.76
CA VAL A 127 -6.14 -1.75 -6.76
C VAL A 127 -4.99 -1.08 -6.01
N PHE A 128 -4.17 -0.26 -6.66
CA PHE A 128 -3.13 0.52 -5.99
C PHE A 128 -3.73 1.50 -4.96
N SER A 129 -4.75 2.27 -5.34
CA SER A 129 -5.42 3.22 -4.44
C SER A 129 -6.18 2.50 -3.31
N ILE A 130 -6.83 1.36 -3.58
CA ILE A 130 -7.45 0.52 -2.53
C ILE A 130 -6.40 0.00 -1.54
N ASN A 131 -5.21 -0.40 -2.00
CA ASN A 131 -4.13 -0.83 -1.11
C ASN A 131 -3.66 0.33 -0.22
N LEU A 132 -3.49 1.53 -0.78
CA LEU A 132 -3.14 2.72 -0.01
C LEU A 132 -4.15 2.99 1.12
N TYR A 133 -5.42 3.20 0.76
CA TYR A 133 -6.45 3.56 1.74
C TYR A 133 -6.76 2.40 2.70
N GLY A 134 -6.91 1.18 2.17
CA GLY A 134 -7.20 0.00 2.97
C GLY A 134 -6.12 -0.25 4.03
N SER A 135 -4.86 -0.23 3.64
CA SER A 135 -3.74 -0.50 4.55
C SER A 135 -3.66 0.51 5.68
N ILE A 136 -3.73 1.82 5.39
CA ILE A 136 -3.65 2.84 6.45
C ILE A 136 -4.87 2.81 7.38
N PHE A 137 -6.08 2.56 6.85
CA PHE A 137 -7.28 2.48 7.68
C PHE A 137 -7.33 1.20 8.50
N PHE A 138 -6.82 0.05 8.02
CA PHE A 138 -6.65 -1.15 8.86
C PHE A 138 -5.67 -0.90 10.00
N LEU A 139 -4.55 -0.21 9.76
CA LEU A 139 -3.60 0.18 10.80
C LEU A 139 -4.22 1.15 11.81
N THR A 140 -5.02 2.10 11.33
CA THR A 140 -5.76 3.04 12.19
C THR A 140 -6.74 2.30 13.10
N CYS A 141 -7.58 1.44 12.53
CA CYS A 141 -8.54 0.63 13.28
C CYS A 141 -7.83 -0.30 14.28
N MET A 142 -6.69 -0.88 13.91
CA MET A 142 -5.90 -1.71 14.79
C MET A 142 -5.37 -0.92 15.99
N SER A 143 -4.91 0.32 15.80
CA SER A 143 -4.42 1.20 16.87
C SER A 143 -5.54 1.58 17.83
N VAL A 144 -6.71 1.95 17.31
CA VAL A 144 -7.91 2.27 18.10
C VAL A 144 -8.40 1.04 18.89
N ASP A 145 -8.54 -0.10 18.23
CA ASP A 145 -9.03 -1.36 18.83
C ASP A 145 -8.13 -1.81 19.98
N ARG A 146 -6.83 -1.65 19.86
CA ARG A 146 -5.87 -1.98 20.92
C ARG A 146 -6.01 -1.08 22.12
N TYR A 147 -6.12 0.22 21.93
CA TYR A 147 -6.36 1.15 23.02
C TYR A 147 -7.67 0.84 23.76
N LEU A 148 -8.77 0.65 23.02
CA LEU A 148 -10.06 0.31 23.61
C LEU A 148 -10.04 -1.02 24.37
N SER A 149 -9.32 -2.02 23.84
CA SER A 149 -9.17 -3.33 24.50
C SER A 149 -8.36 -3.27 25.80
N VAL A 150 -7.42 -2.34 25.93
CA VAL A 150 -6.61 -2.15 27.13
C VAL A 150 -7.33 -1.28 28.16
N SER A 151 -7.98 -0.19 27.72
CA SER A 151 -8.52 0.86 28.62
C SER A 151 -9.93 0.53 29.14
N PHE A 152 -10.75 -0.18 28.34
CA PHE A 152 -12.13 -0.49 28.68
C PHE A 152 -12.32 -1.99 28.92
N PHE A 153 -11.77 -2.48 30.02
CA PHE A 153 -11.84 -3.88 30.43
C PHE A 153 -13.25 -4.24 30.92
N LYS A 154 -14.22 -4.40 30.00
CA LYS A 154 -15.49 -5.07 30.31
C LYS A 154 -15.52 -6.42 29.62
N PRO A 155 -15.98 -7.49 30.31
CA PRO A 155 -16.13 -8.83 29.74
C PRO A 155 -17.30 -8.84 28.75
N ALA A 156 -17.12 -8.15 27.61
CA ALA A 156 -18.03 -8.31 26.50
C ALA A 156 -17.79 -9.68 25.88
N SER A 157 -18.86 -10.39 25.53
CA SER A 157 -18.79 -11.70 24.85
C SER A 157 -17.79 -11.63 23.67
N SER A 158 -16.83 -12.55 23.63
CA SER A 158 -15.81 -12.67 22.59
C SER A 158 -16.46 -12.71 21.18
N VAL A 159 -17.64 -13.28 21.04
CA VAL A 159 -18.40 -13.36 19.78
C VAL A 159 -18.85 -11.97 19.31
N LYS A 160 -19.32 -11.09 20.22
CA LYS A 160 -19.76 -9.73 19.85
C LYS A 160 -18.59 -8.89 19.39
N LYS A 161 -17.45 -8.99 20.06
CA LYS A 161 -16.21 -8.28 19.65
C LYS A 161 -15.73 -8.73 18.28
N LYS A 162 -15.71 -10.05 18.00
CA LYS A 162 -15.32 -10.59 16.70
C LYS A 162 -16.24 -10.09 15.59
N ARG A 163 -17.57 -10.11 15.81
CA ARG A 163 -18.55 -9.61 14.83
C ARG A 163 -18.33 -8.11 14.55
N LEU A 164 -18.12 -7.30 15.58
CA LEU A 164 -17.83 -5.86 15.40
C LEU A 164 -16.60 -5.63 14.55
N ARG A 165 -15.49 -6.35 14.82
CA ARG A 165 -14.27 -6.23 14.00
C ARG A 165 -14.46 -6.66 12.55
N CYS A 166 -15.24 -7.71 12.31
CA CYS A 166 -15.62 -8.10 10.94
C CYS A 166 -16.39 -6.99 10.24
N CYS A 167 -17.38 -6.37 10.90
CA CYS A 167 -18.12 -5.24 10.34
C CYS A 167 -17.18 -4.06 10.04
N ILE A 168 -16.26 -3.74 10.94
CA ILE A 168 -15.27 -2.67 10.72
C ILE A 168 -14.40 -2.99 9.50
N CYS A 169 -13.92 -4.23 9.35
CA CYS A 169 -13.12 -4.60 8.17
C CYS A 169 -13.91 -4.45 6.87
N ILE A 170 -15.19 -4.84 6.85
CA ILE A 170 -16.05 -4.65 5.68
C ILE A 170 -16.22 -3.15 5.37
N LEU A 171 -16.45 -2.33 6.39
CA LEU A 171 -16.57 -0.88 6.21
C LEU A 171 -15.26 -0.25 5.68
N VAL A 172 -14.10 -0.72 6.14
CA VAL A 172 -12.80 -0.25 5.62
C VAL A 172 -12.63 -0.60 4.14
N TRP A 173 -13.01 -1.83 3.72
CA TRP A 173 -12.95 -2.22 2.31
C TRP A 173 -13.88 -1.37 1.43
N LEU A 174 -15.13 -1.15 1.89
CA LEU A 174 -16.08 -0.31 1.17
C LEU A 174 -15.58 1.14 1.09
N PHE A 175 -15.08 1.68 2.19
CA PHE A 175 -14.50 3.02 2.22
C PHE A 175 -13.31 3.15 1.26
N ALA A 176 -12.36 2.22 1.32
CA ALA A 176 -11.18 2.22 0.44
C ALA A 176 -11.59 2.14 -1.05
N PHE A 177 -12.58 1.30 -1.38
CA PHE A 177 -13.11 1.20 -2.73
C PHE A 177 -13.73 2.52 -3.21
N PHE A 178 -14.64 3.11 -2.43
CA PHE A 178 -15.28 4.37 -2.83
C PHE A 178 -14.32 5.56 -2.86
N ALA A 179 -13.33 5.60 -1.97
CA ALA A 179 -12.28 6.62 -1.97
C ALA A 179 -11.36 6.53 -3.21
N ALA A 180 -11.18 5.31 -3.75
CA ALA A 180 -10.35 5.06 -4.94
C ALA A 180 -11.09 5.29 -6.28
N LEU A 181 -12.43 5.38 -6.27
CA LEU A 181 -13.21 5.54 -7.51
C LEU A 181 -12.90 6.84 -8.26
N PRO A 182 -12.78 8.03 -7.62
CA PRO A 182 -12.50 9.27 -8.34
C PRO A 182 -11.24 9.20 -9.19
N ASP A 183 -10.13 8.65 -8.64
CA ASP A 183 -8.86 8.50 -9.33
C ASP A 183 -8.97 7.61 -10.57
N THR A 184 -9.84 6.60 -10.52
CA THR A 184 -9.97 5.58 -11.56
C THR A 184 -11.04 5.86 -12.59
N TYR A 185 -12.05 6.65 -12.23
CA TYR A 185 -13.20 6.91 -13.11
C TYR A 185 -12.77 7.60 -14.40
N TYR A 186 -11.90 8.58 -14.31
CA TYR A 186 -11.43 9.37 -15.44
C TYR A 186 -10.22 8.77 -16.17
N LEU A 187 -9.66 7.65 -15.70
CA LEU A 187 -8.56 6.98 -16.41
C LEU A 187 -9.03 6.43 -17.75
N LYS A 188 -8.31 6.78 -18.80
CA LYS A 188 -8.50 6.27 -20.17
C LYS A 188 -7.17 5.89 -20.79
N THR A 189 -7.22 5.08 -21.85
CA THR A 189 -6.07 4.89 -22.72
C THR A 189 -6.10 5.93 -23.82
N VAL A 190 -5.08 6.79 -23.85
CA VAL A 190 -4.91 7.88 -24.82
C VAL A 190 -3.78 7.51 -25.77
N SER A 191 -4.04 7.61 -27.07
CA SER A 191 -3.04 7.34 -28.11
C SER A 191 -2.48 8.64 -28.67
N SER A 192 -1.15 8.75 -28.72
CA SER A 192 -0.40 9.86 -29.31
C SER A 192 0.82 9.30 -30.04
N ASN A 193 1.11 9.74 -31.27
CA ASN A 193 2.28 9.30 -32.07
C ASN A 193 2.45 7.79 -32.17
N ASN A 194 1.37 7.02 -32.32
CA ASN A 194 1.35 5.55 -32.32
C ASN A 194 1.75 4.89 -30.96
N GLU A 195 1.84 5.68 -29.90
CA GLU A 195 2.06 5.21 -28.54
C GLU A 195 0.78 5.39 -27.72
N THR A 196 0.48 4.43 -26.84
CA THR A 196 -0.73 4.46 -26.03
C THR A 196 -0.35 4.58 -24.56
N TYR A 197 -0.98 5.51 -23.83
CA TYR A 197 -0.71 5.80 -22.43
C TYR A 197 -1.98 5.66 -21.58
N CYS A 198 -1.83 5.24 -20.32
CA CYS A 198 -2.89 5.25 -19.33
C CYS A 198 -2.86 6.59 -18.58
N ARG A 199 -3.85 7.46 -18.81
CA ARG A 199 -3.88 8.83 -18.28
C ARG A 199 -5.28 9.20 -17.80
N PRO A 200 -5.41 10.08 -16.78
CA PRO A 200 -6.68 10.67 -16.44
C PRO A 200 -7.09 11.69 -17.52
N VAL A 201 -8.36 11.61 -17.95
CA VAL A 201 -8.97 12.50 -18.94
C VAL A 201 -10.18 13.15 -18.29
N TYR A 202 -10.05 14.41 -17.93
CA TYR A 202 -11.08 15.15 -17.22
C TYR A 202 -11.96 15.97 -18.19
N PRO A 203 -13.25 16.27 -17.84
CA PRO A 203 -14.07 17.22 -18.56
C PRO A 203 -13.47 18.63 -18.50
N GLU A 204 -13.44 19.37 -19.62
CA GLU A 204 -12.79 20.67 -19.73
C GLU A 204 -13.27 21.68 -18.69
N GLU A 205 -14.59 21.70 -18.43
CA GLU A 205 -15.19 22.67 -17.50
C GLU A 205 -14.76 22.46 -16.03
N THR A 206 -14.40 21.22 -15.65
CA THR A 206 -14.12 20.82 -14.26
C THR A 206 -12.78 20.12 -14.09
N ALA A 207 -11.87 20.24 -15.07
CA ALA A 207 -10.60 19.52 -15.07
C ALA A 207 -9.72 19.89 -13.87
N LYS A 208 -9.65 21.18 -13.52
CA LYS A 208 -8.86 21.67 -12.39
C LYS A 208 -9.40 21.14 -11.06
N GLU A 209 -10.72 21.17 -10.88
CA GLU A 209 -11.38 20.70 -9.66
C GLU A 209 -11.17 19.20 -9.47
N TRP A 210 -11.26 18.41 -10.54
CA TRP A 210 -11.01 16.96 -10.46
C TRP A 210 -9.54 16.64 -10.19
N LEU A 211 -8.62 17.32 -10.87
CA LEU A 211 -7.18 17.14 -10.62
C LEU A 211 -6.86 17.48 -9.16
N ALA A 212 -7.28 18.66 -8.68
CA ALA A 212 -7.08 19.03 -7.29
C ALA A 212 -7.75 18.06 -6.31
N GLY A 213 -8.99 17.65 -6.63
CA GLY A 213 -9.78 16.75 -5.79
C GLY A 213 -9.12 15.38 -5.62
N THR A 214 -8.62 14.76 -6.70
CA THR A 214 -8.00 13.44 -6.64
C THR A 214 -6.68 13.48 -5.89
N GLU A 215 -5.79 14.41 -6.19
CA GLU A 215 -4.48 14.53 -5.51
C GLU A 215 -4.63 14.86 -4.02
N LEU A 216 -5.48 15.87 -3.69
CA LEU A 216 -5.71 16.22 -2.29
C LEU A 216 -6.42 15.12 -1.52
N THR A 217 -7.35 14.37 -2.14
CA THR A 217 -7.99 13.22 -1.52
C THR A 217 -6.94 12.16 -1.13
N SER A 218 -5.99 11.88 -2.02
CA SER A 218 -4.89 10.95 -1.74
C SER A 218 -4.07 11.39 -0.52
N VAL A 219 -3.70 12.66 -0.44
CA VAL A 219 -2.91 13.20 0.68
C VAL A 219 -3.74 13.26 1.96
N ILE A 220 -4.98 13.73 1.89
CA ILE A 220 -5.84 13.91 3.08
C ILE A 220 -6.24 12.56 3.69
N LEU A 221 -6.75 11.62 2.87
CA LEU A 221 -7.21 10.33 3.33
C LEU A 221 -6.06 9.34 3.55
N GLY A 222 -4.99 9.43 2.76
CA GLY A 222 -3.83 8.56 2.89
C GLY A 222 -2.86 8.98 4.00
N PHE A 223 -2.87 10.25 4.42
CA PHE A 223 -1.89 10.76 5.36
C PHE A 223 -2.48 11.70 6.43
N VAL A 224 -3.06 12.85 6.05
CA VAL A 224 -3.38 13.95 6.98
C VAL A 224 -4.39 13.53 8.06
N ILE A 225 -5.38 12.72 7.73
CA ILE A 225 -6.39 12.24 8.69
C ILE A 225 -5.88 11.03 9.47
N PRO A 226 -5.38 9.94 8.87
CA PRO A 226 -5.06 8.72 9.61
C PRO A 226 -3.89 8.89 10.59
N PHE A 227 -2.83 9.60 10.21
CA PHE A 227 -1.63 9.69 11.05
C PHE A 227 -1.84 10.39 12.39
N PRO A 228 -2.51 11.56 12.50
CA PRO A 228 -2.85 12.13 13.79
C PRO A 228 -3.70 11.19 14.65
N VAL A 229 -4.66 10.48 14.05
CA VAL A 229 -5.49 9.50 14.78
C VAL A 229 -4.61 8.39 15.33
N ILE A 230 -3.76 7.78 14.50
CA ILE A 230 -2.82 6.74 14.93
C ILE A 230 -1.90 7.27 16.04
N ALA A 231 -1.32 8.47 15.87
CA ALA A 231 -0.42 9.06 16.86
C ALA A 231 -1.11 9.26 18.22
N ILE A 232 -2.33 9.81 18.24
CA ILE A 232 -3.11 10.01 19.45
C ILE A 232 -3.37 8.67 20.15
N PHE A 233 -3.91 7.67 19.43
CA PHE A 233 -4.24 6.38 20.02
C PHE A 233 -3.00 5.58 20.43
N TYR A 234 -1.87 5.76 19.75
CA TYR A 234 -0.60 5.18 20.15
C TYR A 234 -0.06 5.82 21.46
N CYS A 235 -0.13 7.15 21.59
CA CYS A 235 0.25 7.84 22.83
C CYS A 235 -0.64 7.41 24.01
N LEU A 236 -1.95 7.33 23.81
CA LEU A 236 -2.90 6.86 24.82
C LEU A 236 -2.64 5.40 25.20
N LEU A 237 -2.37 4.53 24.23
CA LEU A 237 -2.05 3.13 24.46
C LEU A 237 -0.74 2.95 25.23
N THR A 238 0.32 3.68 24.89
CA THR A 238 1.60 3.66 25.62
C THR A 238 1.43 4.14 27.05
N ALA A 239 0.68 5.20 27.29
CA ALA A 239 0.38 5.68 28.64
C ALA A 239 -0.36 4.61 29.47
N ALA A 240 -1.39 3.99 28.90
CA ALA A 240 -2.17 2.94 29.56
C ALA A 240 -1.33 1.68 29.88
N VAL A 241 -0.42 1.29 29.00
CA VAL A 241 0.43 0.10 29.18
C VAL A 241 1.63 0.37 30.08
N SER A 242 2.16 1.61 30.10
CA SER A 242 3.27 1.98 31.00
C SER A 242 2.89 1.86 32.46
N ALA A 243 1.61 2.05 32.79
CA ALA A 243 1.08 1.87 34.15
C ALA A 243 0.93 0.39 34.58
N SER A 244 1.08 -0.55 33.62
CA SER A 244 0.98 -2.00 33.89
C SER A 244 2.35 -2.68 33.82
N ASN A 245 2.59 -3.69 34.66
CA ASN A 245 3.81 -4.51 34.62
C ASN A 245 3.73 -5.66 33.60
N ASP A 246 2.74 -5.65 32.70
CA ASP A 246 2.48 -6.71 31.73
C ASP A 246 3.43 -6.61 30.54
N GLN A 247 4.43 -7.49 30.51
CA GLN A 247 5.45 -7.55 29.43
C GLN A 247 4.85 -7.92 28.08
N GLU A 248 3.82 -8.76 28.05
CA GLU A 248 3.16 -9.18 26.80
C GLU A 248 2.42 -8.00 26.16
N ARG A 249 1.73 -7.18 26.97
CA ARG A 249 1.08 -5.96 26.48
C ARG A 249 2.09 -4.96 25.92
N ARG A 250 3.24 -4.78 26.57
CA ARG A 250 4.32 -3.91 26.06
C ARG A 250 4.88 -4.39 24.72
N SER A 251 5.02 -5.71 24.56
CA SER A 251 5.46 -6.31 23.29
C SER A 251 4.45 -6.01 22.17
N ASN A 252 3.16 -6.19 22.44
CA ASN A 252 2.10 -5.94 21.46
C ASN A 252 2.04 -4.47 21.00
N VAL A 253 2.33 -3.51 21.88
CA VAL A 253 2.42 -2.09 21.50
C VAL A 253 3.58 -1.81 20.56
N LYS A 254 4.77 -2.35 20.83
CA LYS A 254 5.95 -2.20 19.94
C LYS A 254 5.70 -2.70 18.53
N ILE A 255 4.90 -3.73 18.42
CA ILE A 255 4.51 -4.38 17.17
C ILE A 255 3.64 -3.47 16.30
N ILE A 256 2.57 -2.92 16.87
CA ILE A 256 1.68 -1.98 16.16
C ILE A 256 2.49 -0.77 15.71
N PHE A 257 3.35 -0.26 16.59
CA PHE A 257 4.26 0.84 16.27
C PHE A 257 5.16 0.51 15.06
N SER A 258 5.70 -0.71 15.01
CA SER A 258 6.55 -1.12 13.88
C SER A 258 5.80 -1.12 12.55
N TYR A 259 4.53 -1.58 12.51
CA TYR A 259 3.70 -1.49 11.31
C TYR A 259 3.44 -0.06 10.88
N VAL A 260 3.07 0.79 11.84
CA VAL A 260 2.82 2.22 11.59
C VAL A 260 4.08 2.92 11.09
N LEU A 261 5.22 2.64 11.72
CA LEU A 261 6.50 3.22 11.32
C LEU A 261 6.91 2.80 9.90
N VAL A 262 6.77 1.51 9.56
CA VAL A 262 7.06 1.00 8.23
C VAL A 262 6.14 1.66 7.20
N PHE A 263 4.85 1.73 7.49
CA PHE A 263 3.90 2.38 6.59
C PHE A 263 4.26 3.86 6.39
N LEU A 264 4.52 4.59 7.47
CA LEU A 264 4.92 6.00 7.43
C LEU A 264 6.17 6.20 6.55
N VAL A 265 7.22 5.42 6.81
CA VAL A 265 8.50 5.54 6.06
C VAL A 265 8.29 5.24 4.57
N CYS A 266 7.48 4.26 4.25
CA CYS A 266 7.24 3.85 2.87
C CYS A 266 6.34 4.84 2.11
N TRP A 267 5.29 5.40 2.73
CA TRP A 267 4.30 6.22 2.04
C TRP A 267 4.52 7.73 2.13
N LEU A 268 5.19 8.23 3.19
CA LEU A 268 5.44 9.67 3.34
C LEU A 268 6.17 10.28 2.14
N PRO A 269 7.22 9.67 1.56
CA PRO A 269 7.87 10.23 0.37
C PRO A 269 6.91 10.37 -0.81
N TYR A 270 6.04 9.37 -1.03
CA TYR A 270 5.03 9.41 -2.09
C TYR A 270 4.06 10.59 -1.90
N HIS A 271 3.49 10.77 -0.70
CA HIS A 271 2.57 11.87 -0.44
C HIS A 271 3.23 13.25 -0.54
N ILE A 272 4.53 13.36 -0.20
CA ILE A 272 5.29 14.61 -0.39
C ILE A 272 5.40 14.92 -1.89
N VAL A 273 5.71 13.93 -2.72
CA VAL A 273 5.85 14.13 -4.17
C VAL A 273 4.52 14.48 -4.80
N VAL A 274 3.41 13.79 -4.45
CA VAL A 274 2.06 14.13 -4.93
C VAL A 274 1.68 15.56 -4.55
N LEU A 275 2.01 16.00 -3.33
CA LEU A 275 1.74 17.37 -2.90
C LEU A 275 2.61 18.40 -3.65
N LEU A 276 3.85 18.06 -3.97
CA LEU A 276 4.71 18.92 -4.79
C LEU A 276 4.19 19.02 -6.23
N ASP A 277 3.70 17.92 -6.79
CA ASP A 277 3.08 17.88 -8.10
C ASP A 277 1.83 18.75 -8.15
N PHE A 278 0.96 18.64 -7.13
CA PHE A 278 -0.16 19.56 -6.94
C PHE A 278 0.26 21.04 -6.93
N PHE A 279 1.30 21.40 -6.17
CA PHE A 279 1.78 22.79 -6.12
C PHE A 279 2.36 23.27 -7.45
N LEU A 280 2.98 22.38 -8.22
CA LEU A 280 3.45 22.68 -9.56
C LEU A 280 2.28 22.87 -10.53
N ALA A 281 1.30 21.94 -10.53
CA ALA A 281 0.13 21.97 -11.41
C ALA A 281 -0.73 23.23 -11.21
N PHE A 282 -0.79 23.75 -9.97
CA PHE A 282 -1.53 24.98 -9.64
C PHE A 282 -0.65 26.24 -9.58
N HIS A 283 0.54 26.19 -10.14
CA HIS A 283 1.49 27.34 -10.25
C HIS A 283 1.86 28.01 -8.92
N PHE A 284 1.72 27.31 -7.78
CA PHE A 284 2.31 27.76 -6.52
C PHE A 284 3.83 27.68 -6.55
N ILE A 285 4.38 26.80 -7.39
CA ILE A 285 5.80 26.67 -7.70
C ILE A 285 5.99 26.99 -9.19
N PRO A 286 6.99 27.81 -9.58
CA PRO A 286 7.22 28.12 -10.98
C PRO A 286 7.61 26.85 -11.76
N PHE A 287 6.97 26.68 -12.93
CA PHE A 287 7.24 25.57 -13.83
C PHE A 287 8.67 25.63 -14.38
N SER A 288 9.35 24.48 -14.41
CA SER A 288 10.58 24.30 -15.17
C SER A 288 10.67 22.85 -15.63
N CYS A 289 11.19 22.63 -16.85
CA CYS A 289 11.39 21.27 -17.37
C CYS A 289 12.30 20.40 -16.50
N GLN A 290 13.24 21.01 -15.76
CA GLN A 290 14.07 20.29 -14.81
C GLN A 290 13.23 19.77 -13.63
N MET A 291 12.35 20.60 -13.07
CA MET A 291 11.46 20.21 -11.97
C MET A 291 10.52 19.11 -12.42
N GLU A 292 9.91 19.23 -13.58
CA GLU A 292 9.02 18.25 -14.18
C GLU A 292 9.69 16.87 -14.34
N ASN A 293 10.91 16.82 -14.91
CA ASN A 293 11.69 15.58 -15.03
C ASN A 293 12.04 14.97 -13.66
N VAL A 294 12.33 15.80 -12.65
CA VAL A 294 12.63 15.35 -11.28
C VAL A 294 11.37 14.79 -10.62
N LEU A 295 10.22 15.47 -10.74
CA LEU A 295 8.95 15.01 -10.18
C LEU A 295 8.48 13.70 -10.84
N TYR A 296 8.59 13.58 -12.16
CA TYR A 296 8.33 12.33 -12.87
C TYR A 296 9.14 11.16 -12.28
N ALA A 297 10.44 11.33 -12.14
CA ALA A 297 11.29 10.30 -11.57
C ALA A 297 10.97 10.03 -10.09
N ALA A 298 10.77 11.10 -9.31
CA ALA A 298 10.44 11.00 -7.90
C ALA A 298 9.12 10.28 -7.67
N LEU A 299 8.09 10.55 -8.47
CA LEU A 299 6.78 9.89 -8.39
C LEU A 299 6.92 8.39 -8.58
N HIS A 300 7.59 7.95 -9.66
CA HIS A 300 7.78 6.53 -9.93
C HIS A 300 8.66 5.82 -8.88
N ILE A 301 9.73 6.48 -8.40
CA ILE A 301 10.60 5.94 -7.36
C ILE A 301 9.84 5.81 -6.03
N THR A 302 9.13 6.84 -5.62
CA THR A 302 8.40 6.83 -4.34
C THR A 302 7.18 5.91 -4.38
N GLN A 303 6.53 5.78 -5.54
CA GLN A 303 5.48 4.77 -5.76
C GLN A 303 6.05 3.35 -5.62
N CYS A 304 7.19 3.04 -6.22
CA CYS A 304 7.87 1.76 -6.03
C CYS A 304 8.26 1.54 -4.57
N PHE A 305 8.82 2.57 -3.92
CA PHE A 305 9.23 2.52 -2.52
C PHE A 305 8.04 2.32 -1.58
N SER A 306 6.89 2.91 -1.88
CA SER A 306 5.68 2.70 -1.08
C SER A 306 5.28 1.22 -1.01
N LEU A 307 5.46 0.46 -2.08
CA LEU A 307 5.13 -0.96 -2.16
C LEU A 307 6.07 -1.89 -1.37
N VAL A 308 7.21 -1.38 -0.89
CA VAL A 308 8.14 -2.17 -0.05
C VAL A 308 7.48 -2.61 1.26
N HIS A 309 6.48 -1.85 1.77
CA HIS A 309 5.74 -2.24 2.97
C HIS A 309 5.05 -3.60 2.81
N CYS A 310 4.61 -3.97 1.59
CA CYS A 310 3.99 -5.26 1.31
C CYS A 310 4.96 -6.44 1.54
N CYS A 311 6.27 -6.22 1.42
CA CYS A 311 7.28 -7.22 1.74
C CYS A 311 7.62 -7.25 3.24
N ILE A 312 7.58 -6.09 3.90
CA ILE A 312 7.98 -5.96 5.32
C ILE A 312 6.85 -6.40 6.26
N ASN A 313 5.58 -6.14 5.92
CA ASN A 313 4.43 -6.51 6.75
C ASN A 313 4.41 -7.98 7.19
N PRO A 314 4.58 -8.98 6.29
CA PRO A 314 4.65 -10.38 6.68
C PRO A 314 5.85 -10.72 7.59
N ILE A 315 6.99 -10.04 7.39
CA ILE A 315 8.17 -10.21 8.22
C ILE A 315 7.86 -9.74 9.65
N LEU A 316 7.28 -8.56 9.81
CA LEU A 316 6.83 -8.06 11.10
C LEU A 316 5.87 -9.05 11.77
N TYR A 317 4.92 -9.59 11.03
CA TYR A 317 4.00 -10.59 11.54
C TYR A 317 4.71 -11.85 12.07
N SER A 318 5.76 -12.31 11.38
CA SER A 318 6.52 -13.49 11.80
C SER A 318 7.33 -13.28 13.08
N PHE A 319 7.83 -12.07 13.32
CA PHE A 319 8.56 -11.74 14.56
C PHE A 319 7.67 -11.61 15.79
N ILE A 320 6.40 -11.28 15.57
CA ILE A 320 5.42 -10.99 16.61
C ILE A 320 4.85 -12.24 17.22
N ASN A 321 4.62 -13.23 16.43
CA ASN A 321 3.92 -14.42 16.84
C ASN A 321 4.93 -15.57 16.95
N ARG A 322 5.42 -15.86 18.17
CA ARG A 322 6.28 -17.03 18.44
C ARG A 322 5.61 -18.32 17.94
N ASN A 323 4.29 -18.43 18.11
CA ASN A 323 3.51 -19.54 17.60
C ASN A 323 3.47 -19.54 16.06
N TYR A 324 3.48 -18.37 15.42
CA TYR A 324 3.52 -18.25 13.96
C TYR A 324 4.85 -18.77 13.39
N LYS A 325 5.97 -18.39 13.99
CA LYS A 325 7.29 -18.91 13.62
C LYS A 325 7.34 -20.45 13.74
N TYR A 326 6.73 -20.97 14.80
CA TYR A 326 6.62 -22.41 15.04
C TYR A 326 5.71 -23.09 14.01
N GLU A 327 4.50 -22.58 13.77
CA GLU A 327 3.56 -23.13 12.78
C GLU A 327 4.09 -22.98 11.35
N LEU A 328 4.80 -21.90 11.04
CA LEU A 328 5.49 -21.73 9.76
C LEU A 328 6.57 -22.81 9.59
N MET A 329 7.44 -22.98 10.59
CA MET A 329 8.45 -24.04 10.57
C MET A 329 7.79 -25.42 10.47
N LYS A 330 6.72 -25.67 11.22
CA LYS A 330 5.97 -26.93 11.18
C LYS A 330 5.33 -27.16 9.81
N ALA A 331 4.74 -26.15 9.18
CA ALA A 331 4.14 -26.26 7.85
C ALA A 331 5.18 -26.54 6.76
N PHE A 332 6.34 -25.86 6.82
CA PHE A 332 7.45 -26.09 5.88
C PHE A 332 8.16 -27.44 6.15
N ILE A 333 8.42 -27.76 7.40
CA ILE A 333 9.17 -28.97 7.78
C ILE A 333 8.28 -30.20 7.71
N PHE A 334 6.98 -30.11 8.04
CA PHE A 334 6.06 -31.27 8.00
C PHE A 334 5.89 -31.81 6.57
N LYS A 335 5.81 -30.91 5.58
CA LYS A 335 5.72 -31.31 4.17
C LYS A 335 7.02 -31.95 3.65
N TYR A 336 8.16 -31.56 4.20
CA TYR A 336 9.48 -32.13 3.85
C TYR A 336 9.85 -33.34 4.73
N SER A 337 9.39 -33.36 5.98
CA SER A 337 9.75 -34.32 7.00
C SER A 337 8.91 -35.59 7.00
N ALA A 338 7.73 -35.59 6.41
CA ALA A 338 6.97 -36.81 6.13
C ALA A 338 7.79 -37.78 5.24
N LYS A 339 8.80 -37.27 4.50
CA LYS A 339 9.76 -38.04 3.70
C LYS A 339 11.08 -38.39 4.41
N THR A 340 11.45 -37.69 5.50
CA THR A 340 12.84 -37.77 6.05
C THR A 340 12.94 -38.04 7.55
N GLY A 341 11.84 -38.30 8.27
CA GLY A 341 11.87 -38.59 9.71
C GLY A 341 12.25 -37.43 10.65
N LEU A 342 12.38 -36.22 10.13
CA LEU A 342 12.82 -35.01 10.86
C LEU A 342 11.76 -34.47 11.86
N THR A 343 10.53 -34.99 11.82
CA THR A 343 9.45 -34.63 12.76
C THR A 343 9.79 -34.93 14.21
N LYS A 344 10.56 -36.01 14.47
CA LYS A 344 10.98 -36.38 15.84
C LYS A 344 11.92 -35.34 16.46
N LEU A 345 12.78 -34.71 15.67
CA LEU A 345 13.75 -33.71 16.16
C LEU A 345 13.09 -32.41 16.60
N ILE A 346 11.95 -32.01 15.98
CA ILE A 346 11.22 -30.76 16.30
C ILE A 346 10.40 -30.93 17.56
N ASP A 347 9.78 -32.09 17.77
CA ASP A 347 9.08 -32.38 19.01
C ASP A 347 10.05 -32.43 20.20
N THR A 348 11.27 -32.94 19.97
CA THR A 348 12.31 -32.97 20.99
C THR A 348 12.82 -31.56 21.35
N SER A 349 12.97 -30.66 20.36
CA SER A 349 13.41 -29.30 20.61
C SER A 349 12.35 -28.49 21.38
N LYS A 350 11.05 -28.74 21.14
CA LYS A 350 9.96 -28.09 21.85
C LYS A 350 9.84 -28.55 23.31
N VAL A 351 10.09 -29.84 23.56
CA VAL A 351 10.15 -30.38 24.92
C VAL A 351 11.33 -29.75 25.68
N SER A 352 12.50 -29.58 25.03
CA SER A 352 13.68 -28.96 25.67
C SER A 352 13.47 -27.46 25.93
N GLU A 353 12.77 -26.69 25.03
CA GLU A 353 12.45 -25.28 25.29
C GLU A 353 11.40 -25.11 26.40
N MET A 354 10.41 -26.00 26.50
CA MET A 354 9.44 -26.00 27.60
C MET A 354 10.11 -26.39 28.94
N GLU A 355 11.04 -27.35 28.91
CA GLU A 355 11.81 -27.73 30.11
C GLU A 355 12.76 -26.63 30.58
N TYR A 356 13.37 -25.88 29.64
CA TYR A 356 14.23 -24.73 29.95
C TYR A 356 13.40 -23.57 30.54
N SER A 357 12.22 -23.27 30.00
CA SER A 357 11.35 -22.22 30.52
C SER A 357 10.75 -22.57 31.89
N ALA A 358 10.49 -23.86 32.15
CA ALA A 358 10.01 -24.32 33.45
C ALA A 358 11.12 -24.26 34.53
N LEU A 359 12.37 -24.54 34.15
CA LEU A 359 13.54 -24.43 35.03
C LEU A 359 13.87 -22.96 35.38
N GLU A 360 13.68 -22.02 34.43
CA GLU A 360 13.85 -20.59 34.66
C GLU A 360 12.76 -19.99 35.57
N GLN A 361 11.54 -20.55 35.53
CA GLN A 361 10.44 -20.14 36.43
C GLN A 361 10.61 -20.68 37.85
N ASN A 362 11.28 -21.81 38.03
CA ASN A 362 11.54 -22.41 39.35
C ASN A 362 12.84 -21.88 39.99
N ALA A 363 13.65 -21.10 39.28
CA ALA A 363 14.89 -20.50 39.77
C ALA A 363 14.71 -19.03 40.18
N LYS A 364 13.48 -18.48 40.13
CA LYS A 364 13.08 -17.16 40.66
C LYS A 364 12.14 -17.33 41.84
#